data_19f6343e795cade7e6b34ed7e3c46bb5
#
_entry.id   19f6343e795cade7e6b34ed7e3c46bb5
#
_cell.length_a   1.000
_cell.length_b   1.000
_cell.length_c   1.000
_cell.angle_alpha   90.00
_cell.angle_beta   90.00
_cell.angle_gamma   90.00
#
_symmetry.space_group_name_H-M   'P 1'
#
loop_
_entity.id
_entity.type
_entity.pdbx_description
1 polymer ?
#
loop_
_entity_poly.entity_id
_entity_poly.type
_entity_poly.pdbx_seq_one_letter_code
_entity_poly.pdbx_strand_id
1 'polypeptide(L)'
;MCIRDSSVPADARKKIYDAVPELEPLAYWLEEDAQLQNDFRDPNLGDYRAGSFYWAIRRAAQFEGIYADAKTADVYWQTVADKINAACDAGTLPSRTGRRVATSQPISAAYVPSTLAETWNGFWHVLGLRDCAPYETLRSIGTEDDFAAWSGYLHCGFNSAANAGEDTPYYSPYQKAVFAVMQGWTRVCSILLTVGVLCAVLCQLAELLPKRRQKCTAQTVVPWLLLFGIFGIALLRCAMIAFVEVSSFGIGTSTMYLATVHPL
;
A
#
# COMPACT_ATOMS: atom_id res chain seq x y z
N MET A 1 9.80 -15.95 18.68
CA MET A 1 9.19 -16.33 17.39
C MET A 1 9.64 -15.27 16.41
N CYS A 2 10.48 -15.66 15.45
CA CYS A 2 11.26 -14.71 14.66
C CYS A 2 10.40 -13.98 13.62
N ILE A 3 10.80 -12.75 13.30
CA ILE A 3 10.33 -11.86 12.22
C ILE A 3 10.19 -12.57 10.84
N ARG A 4 10.55 -13.83 10.73
CA ARG A 4 10.41 -14.68 9.53
C ARG A 4 8.97 -14.97 9.10
N ASP A 5 7.98 -14.73 9.94
CA ASP A 5 6.58 -15.09 9.64
C ASP A 5 5.89 -14.14 8.64
N SER A 6 6.54 -13.04 8.25
CA SER A 6 6.03 -12.12 7.23
C SER A 6 6.56 -12.40 5.82
N SER A 7 7.53 -13.30 5.67
CA SER A 7 8.07 -13.73 4.39
C SER A 7 7.49 -15.08 3.96
N VAL A 8 7.55 -15.37 2.66
CA VAL A 8 7.25 -16.68 2.09
C VAL A 8 8.59 -17.36 1.77
N PRO A 9 9.16 -18.14 2.71
CA PRO A 9 10.52 -18.65 2.57
C PRO A 9 10.68 -19.58 1.36
N ALA A 10 11.86 -19.61 0.77
CA ALA A 10 12.17 -20.42 -0.41
C ALA A 10 11.90 -21.92 -0.20
N ASP A 11 12.18 -22.43 1.01
CA ASP A 11 11.89 -23.82 1.37
C ASP A 11 10.40 -24.13 1.44
N ALA A 12 9.57 -23.16 1.85
CA ALA A 12 8.12 -23.31 1.84
C ALA A 12 7.56 -23.27 0.41
N ARG A 13 8.10 -22.35 -0.44
CA ARG A 13 7.71 -22.27 -1.85
C ARG A 13 8.08 -23.56 -2.59
N LYS A 14 9.28 -24.09 -2.37
CA LYS A 14 9.70 -25.36 -2.96
C LYS A 14 8.75 -26.52 -2.62
N LYS A 15 8.34 -26.63 -1.35
CA LYS A 15 7.37 -27.66 -0.95
C LYS A 15 6.03 -27.53 -1.69
N ILE A 16 5.62 -26.29 -1.99
CA ILE A 16 4.39 -26.03 -2.74
C ILE A 16 4.58 -26.45 -4.21
N TYR A 17 5.71 -26.10 -4.84
CA TYR A 17 6.02 -26.52 -6.21
C TYR A 17 6.11 -28.04 -6.33
N ASP A 18 6.77 -28.70 -5.39
CA ASP A 18 6.89 -30.15 -5.35
C ASP A 18 5.50 -30.85 -5.20
N ALA A 19 4.57 -30.23 -4.48
CA ALA A 19 3.23 -30.74 -4.27
C ALA A 19 2.25 -30.42 -5.43
N VAL A 20 2.54 -29.35 -6.18
CA VAL A 20 1.66 -28.83 -7.25
C VAL A 20 2.51 -28.51 -8.49
N PRO A 21 2.80 -29.53 -9.33
CA PRO A 21 3.67 -29.38 -10.51
C PRO A 21 3.19 -28.32 -11.51
N GLU A 22 1.91 -27.97 -11.52
CA GLU A 22 1.37 -26.89 -12.35
C GLU A 22 1.98 -25.52 -12.06
N LEU A 23 2.56 -25.35 -10.88
CA LEU A 23 3.27 -24.13 -10.51
C LEU A 23 4.74 -24.10 -10.97
N GLU A 24 5.27 -25.21 -11.50
CA GLU A 24 6.66 -25.30 -11.96
C GLU A 24 7.01 -24.22 -13.01
N PRO A 25 6.16 -23.90 -14.01
CA PRO A 25 6.44 -22.82 -14.94
C PRO A 25 6.58 -21.45 -14.26
N LEU A 26 5.82 -21.21 -13.19
CA LEU A 26 5.93 -19.97 -12.42
C LEU A 26 7.17 -19.93 -11.53
N ALA A 27 7.68 -21.11 -11.11
CA ALA A 27 8.87 -21.20 -10.27
C ALA A 27 10.08 -20.58 -10.93
N TYR A 28 10.27 -20.75 -12.23
CA TYR A 28 11.34 -20.10 -12.98
C TYR A 28 11.32 -18.57 -12.81
N TRP A 29 10.18 -17.95 -13.06
CA TRP A 29 10.01 -16.51 -12.93
C TRP A 29 10.22 -16.01 -11.49
N LEU A 30 9.75 -16.76 -10.53
CA LEU A 30 9.82 -16.38 -9.11
C LEU A 30 11.22 -16.58 -8.52
N GLU A 31 11.96 -17.60 -8.94
CA GLU A 31 13.23 -17.98 -8.30
C GLU A 31 14.48 -17.59 -9.10
N GLU A 32 14.36 -17.44 -10.43
CA GLU A 32 15.52 -17.26 -11.31
C GLU A 32 15.48 -15.93 -12.07
N ASP A 33 14.29 -15.36 -12.36
CA ASP A 33 14.20 -14.11 -13.09
C ASP A 33 14.60 -12.91 -12.22
N ALA A 34 15.72 -12.27 -12.61
CA ALA A 34 16.32 -11.19 -11.84
C ALA A 34 15.42 -9.94 -11.78
N GLN A 35 14.67 -9.66 -12.86
CA GLN A 35 13.81 -8.48 -12.91
C GLN A 35 12.63 -8.63 -11.93
N LEU A 36 11.94 -9.77 -11.98
CA LEU A 36 10.82 -10.03 -11.08
C LEU A 36 11.27 -10.06 -9.63
N GLN A 37 12.45 -10.63 -9.36
CA GLN A 37 13.02 -10.61 -8.01
C GLN A 37 13.31 -9.19 -7.53
N ASN A 38 13.92 -8.35 -8.35
CA ASN A 38 14.19 -6.95 -8.01
C ASN A 38 12.90 -6.14 -7.75
N ASP A 39 11.83 -6.44 -8.49
CA ASP A 39 10.57 -5.73 -8.35
C ASP A 39 9.79 -6.12 -7.08
N PHE A 40 9.92 -7.36 -6.61
CA PHE A 40 9.04 -7.90 -5.57
C PHE A 40 9.71 -8.48 -4.34
N ARG A 41 11.01 -8.80 -4.36
CA ARG A 41 11.74 -9.22 -3.15
C ARG A 41 12.08 -8.03 -2.28
N ASP A 42 11.95 -8.20 -1.00
CA ASP A 42 12.43 -7.22 -0.04
C ASP A 42 13.95 -7.30 0.06
N PRO A 43 14.69 -6.22 -0.26
CA PRO A 43 16.16 -6.24 -0.25
C PRO A 43 16.74 -6.48 1.15
N ASN A 44 15.99 -6.15 2.22
CA ASN A 44 16.45 -6.37 3.59
C ASN A 44 16.25 -7.81 4.07
N LEU A 45 15.25 -8.50 3.51
CA LEU A 45 14.97 -9.91 3.84
C LEU A 45 15.62 -10.87 2.86
N GLY A 46 16.00 -10.40 1.66
CA GLY A 46 16.44 -11.24 0.55
C GLY A 46 15.37 -12.21 0.06
N ASP A 47 14.10 -11.97 0.37
CA ASP A 47 12.99 -12.86 0.07
C ASP A 47 11.68 -12.09 -0.13
N TYR A 48 10.62 -12.79 -0.56
CA TYR A 48 9.29 -12.18 -0.76
C TYR A 48 8.56 -11.98 0.56
N ARG A 49 7.96 -10.79 0.74
CA ARG A 49 6.93 -10.61 1.75
C ARG A 49 5.60 -11.19 1.27
N ALA A 50 4.75 -11.59 2.20
CA ALA A 50 3.49 -12.27 1.87
C ALA A 50 2.60 -11.45 0.91
N GLY A 51 2.53 -10.13 1.09
CA GLY A 51 1.79 -9.23 0.19
C GLY A 51 2.43 -9.10 -1.19
N SER A 52 3.76 -8.89 -1.23
CA SER A 52 4.52 -8.78 -2.48
C SER A 52 4.50 -10.09 -3.26
N PHE A 53 4.53 -11.24 -2.58
CA PHE A 53 4.49 -12.55 -3.21
C PHE A 53 3.23 -12.78 -4.03
N TYR A 54 2.08 -12.30 -3.57
CA TYR A 54 0.84 -12.38 -4.34
C TYR A 54 0.96 -11.64 -5.68
N TRP A 55 1.56 -10.45 -5.69
CA TRP A 55 1.78 -9.69 -6.91
C TRP A 55 2.85 -10.31 -7.81
N ALA A 56 3.89 -10.88 -7.21
CA ALA A 56 4.93 -11.62 -7.93
C ALA A 56 4.34 -12.83 -8.67
N ILE A 57 3.49 -13.63 -8.01
CA ILE A 57 2.78 -14.76 -8.65
C ILE A 57 1.93 -14.28 -9.83
N ARG A 58 1.18 -13.19 -9.66
CA ARG A 58 0.38 -12.63 -10.75
C ARG A 58 1.24 -12.21 -11.93
N ARG A 59 2.38 -11.61 -11.67
CA ARG A 59 3.31 -11.18 -12.71
C ARG A 59 3.97 -12.37 -13.41
N ALA A 60 4.40 -13.37 -12.66
CA ALA A 60 4.91 -14.62 -13.21
C ALA A 60 3.87 -15.30 -14.12
N ALA A 61 2.62 -15.38 -13.68
CA ALA A 61 1.53 -15.93 -14.47
C ALA A 61 1.24 -15.12 -15.75
N GLN A 62 1.43 -13.81 -15.71
CA GLN A 62 1.33 -12.96 -16.90
C GLN A 62 2.45 -13.26 -17.90
N PHE A 63 3.69 -13.38 -17.44
CA PHE A 63 4.83 -13.73 -18.28
C PHE A 63 4.71 -15.13 -18.89
N GLU A 64 4.16 -16.08 -18.13
CA GLU A 64 3.90 -17.44 -18.61
C GLU A 64 2.70 -17.52 -19.58
N GLY A 65 1.97 -16.42 -19.79
CA GLY A 65 0.82 -16.39 -20.67
C GLY A 65 -0.46 -17.02 -20.13
N ILE A 66 -0.53 -17.32 -18.83
CA ILE A 66 -1.72 -17.91 -18.17
C ILE A 66 -2.93 -16.99 -18.29
N TYR A 67 -2.71 -15.67 -18.37
CA TYR A 67 -3.77 -14.68 -18.56
C TYR A 67 -4.07 -14.34 -20.03
N ALA A 68 -3.74 -15.24 -20.98
CA ALA A 68 -4.09 -15.04 -22.38
C ALA A 68 -5.60 -14.83 -22.60
N ASP A 69 -6.43 -15.55 -21.85
CA ASP A 69 -7.86 -15.33 -21.76
C ASP A 69 -8.40 -15.71 -20.38
N ALA A 70 -9.58 -15.17 -20.03
CA ALA A 70 -10.17 -15.34 -18.70
C ALA A 70 -10.53 -16.81 -18.40
N LYS A 71 -10.95 -17.58 -19.39
CA LYS A 71 -11.34 -18.97 -19.21
C LYS A 71 -10.13 -19.87 -18.92
N THR A 72 -9.06 -19.68 -19.66
CA THR A 72 -7.79 -20.40 -19.46
C THR A 72 -7.23 -20.09 -18.05
N ALA A 73 -7.24 -18.82 -17.67
CA ALA A 73 -6.80 -18.41 -16.33
C ALA A 73 -7.65 -19.05 -15.22
N ASP A 74 -8.97 -19.04 -15.37
CA ASP A 74 -9.89 -19.62 -14.36
C ASP A 74 -9.65 -21.13 -14.20
N VAL A 75 -9.57 -21.87 -15.29
CA VAL A 75 -9.28 -23.32 -15.27
C VAL A 75 -7.91 -23.60 -14.62
N TYR A 76 -6.89 -22.82 -14.95
CA TYR A 76 -5.56 -22.97 -14.38
C TYR A 76 -5.58 -22.78 -12.86
N TRP A 77 -6.13 -21.66 -12.39
CA TRP A 77 -6.15 -21.37 -10.97
C TRP A 77 -7.06 -22.29 -10.17
N GLN A 78 -8.17 -22.77 -10.77
CA GLN A 78 -9.01 -23.77 -10.14
C GLN A 78 -8.25 -25.10 -9.98
N THR A 79 -7.51 -25.53 -11.01
CA THR A 79 -6.69 -26.74 -10.94
C THR A 79 -5.61 -26.65 -9.86
N VAL A 80 -4.92 -25.50 -9.78
CA VAL A 80 -3.91 -25.24 -8.74
C VAL A 80 -4.55 -25.27 -7.35
N ALA A 81 -5.71 -24.62 -7.17
CA ALA A 81 -6.42 -24.60 -5.90
C ALA A 81 -6.85 -26.01 -5.45
N ASP A 82 -7.41 -26.81 -6.35
CA ASP A 82 -7.85 -28.17 -6.05
C ASP A 82 -6.68 -29.07 -5.63
N LYS A 83 -5.52 -28.94 -6.30
CA LYS A 83 -4.32 -29.70 -5.94
C LYS A 83 -3.71 -29.25 -4.62
N ILE A 84 -3.65 -27.94 -4.34
CA ILE A 84 -3.22 -27.45 -3.03
C ILE A 84 -4.14 -27.99 -1.93
N ASN A 85 -5.45 -27.94 -2.11
CA ASN A 85 -6.41 -28.46 -1.15
C ASN A 85 -6.20 -29.96 -0.93
N ALA A 86 -6.08 -30.73 -2.00
CA ALA A 86 -5.81 -32.17 -1.91
C ALA A 86 -4.48 -32.47 -1.18
N ALA A 87 -3.43 -31.70 -1.42
CA ALA A 87 -2.15 -31.85 -0.72
C ALA A 87 -2.26 -31.49 0.78
N CYS A 88 -3.08 -30.49 1.12
CA CYS A 88 -3.38 -30.15 2.50
C CYS A 88 -4.20 -31.26 3.20
N ASP A 89 -5.22 -31.80 2.52
CA ASP A 89 -6.06 -32.89 3.05
C ASP A 89 -5.27 -34.20 3.25
N ALA A 90 -4.31 -34.45 2.37
CA ALA A 90 -3.38 -35.57 2.49
C ALA A 90 -2.28 -35.34 3.56
N GLY A 91 -2.19 -34.16 4.15
CA GLY A 91 -1.16 -33.80 5.12
C GLY A 91 0.24 -33.57 4.53
N THR A 92 0.37 -33.53 3.20
CA THR A 92 1.63 -33.23 2.51
C THR A 92 2.03 -31.76 2.67
N LEU A 93 1.02 -30.86 2.65
CA LEU A 93 1.18 -29.45 2.96
C LEU A 93 0.48 -29.14 4.30
N PRO A 94 1.06 -28.22 5.10
CA PRO A 94 0.43 -27.81 6.36
C PRO A 94 -0.86 -27.04 6.09
N SER A 95 -1.98 -27.56 6.55
CA SER A 95 -3.26 -26.84 6.51
C SER A 95 -3.39 -25.86 7.69
N ARG A 96 -3.96 -24.68 7.45
CA ARG A 96 -4.37 -23.76 8.52
C ARG A 96 -5.80 -24.08 8.96
N THR A 97 -5.96 -24.49 10.19
CA THR A 97 -7.28 -24.56 10.84
C THR A 97 -7.71 -23.18 11.28
N GLY A 98 -8.70 -22.59 10.63
CA GLY A 98 -9.32 -21.32 11.02
C GLY A 98 -9.63 -20.40 9.84
N ARG A 99 -10.67 -19.58 10.00
CA ARG A 99 -11.11 -18.59 9.02
C ARG A 99 -10.22 -17.33 9.05
N ARG A 100 -8.94 -17.44 8.84
CA ARG A 100 -8.09 -16.25 8.65
C ARG A 100 -8.05 -15.90 7.17
N VAL A 101 -8.31 -14.65 6.85
CA VAL A 101 -8.06 -14.14 5.51
C VAL A 101 -6.58 -14.39 5.20
N ALA A 102 -6.29 -14.98 4.05
CA ALA A 102 -4.94 -15.42 3.67
C ALA A 102 -3.87 -14.29 3.76
N THR A 103 -4.32 -13.04 3.67
CA THR A 103 -3.47 -11.85 3.72
C THR A 103 -3.32 -11.25 5.13
N SER A 104 -4.05 -11.76 6.14
CA SER A 104 -3.91 -11.23 7.50
C SER A 104 -2.67 -11.81 8.17
N GLN A 105 -1.68 -10.97 8.38
CA GLN A 105 -0.50 -11.31 9.16
C GLN A 105 -0.86 -11.41 10.66
N PRO A 106 -0.21 -12.29 11.42
CA PRO A 106 -0.38 -12.30 12.86
C PRO A 106 0.11 -10.96 13.43
N ILE A 107 -0.67 -10.38 14.33
CA ILE A 107 -0.26 -9.15 15.04
C ILE A 107 0.95 -9.48 15.90
N SER A 108 2.08 -8.86 15.60
CA SER A 108 3.33 -9.01 16.34
C SER A 108 3.74 -7.68 16.96
N ALA A 109 4.23 -7.72 18.19
CA ALA A 109 4.78 -6.53 18.85
C ALA A 109 5.98 -5.93 18.10
N ALA A 110 6.66 -6.73 17.27
CA ALA A 110 7.78 -6.26 16.43
C ALA A 110 7.36 -5.20 15.39
N TYR A 111 6.10 -5.19 14.98
CA TYR A 111 5.59 -4.20 14.03
C TYR A 111 5.22 -2.86 14.67
N VAL A 112 5.05 -2.81 15.99
CA VAL A 112 4.52 -1.61 16.68
C VAL A 112 5.38 -0.37 16.44
N PRO A 113 6.72 -0.39 16.59
CA PRO A 113 7.53 0.80 16.39
C PRO A 113 7.42 1.36 14.97
N SER A 114 7.55 0.48 13.97
CA SER A 114 7.46 0.87 12.55
C SER A 114 6.04 1.34 12.20
N THR A 115 5.00 0.67 12.70
CA THR A 115 3.61 1.09 12.49
C THR A 115 3.35 2.48 13.11
N LEU A 116 3.87 2.77 14.28
CA LEU A 116 3.73 4.09 14.91
C LEU A 116 4.46 5.18 14.10
N ALA A 117 5.68 4.89 13.63
CA ALA A 117 6.44 5.81 12.80
C ALA A 117 5.70 6.10 11.47
N GLU A 118 5.22 5.06 10.79
CA GLU A 118 4.47 5.22 9.53
C GLU A 118 3.08 5.84 9.74
N THR A 119 2.43 5.58 10.87
CA THR A 119 1.18 6.29 11.24
C THR A 119 1.43 7.78 11.37
N TRP A 120 2.52 8.17 12.00
CA TRP A 120 2.90 9.57 12.15
C TRP A 120 3.25 10.20 10.79
N ASN A 121 4.02 9.51 9.98
CA ASN A 121 4.32 9.95 8.62
C ASN A 121 3.04 10.12 7.79
N GLY A 122 2.14 9.13 7.83
CA GLY A 122 0.85 9.19 7.14
C GLY A 122 -0.01 10.36 7.58
N PHE A 123 -0.06 10.63 8.88
CA PHE A 123 -0.78 11.77 9.43
C PHE A 123 -0.24 13.12 8.91
N TRP A 124 1.09 13.27 8.83
CA TRP A 124 1.71 14.45 8.23
C TRP A 124 1.50 14.56 6.73
N HIS A 125 1.43 13.44 6.01
CA HIS A 125 1.04 13.43 4.59
C HIS A 125 -0.39 13.96 4.39
N VAL A 126 -1.33 13.53 5.24
CA VAL A 126 -2.72 14.01 5.21
C VAL A 126 -2.81 15.51 5.51
N LEU A 127 -2.21 15.97 6.61
CA LEU A 127 -2.17 17.40 6.96
C LEU A 127 -1.49 18.25 5.88
N GLY A 128 -0.44 17.72 5.26
CA GLY A 128 0.31 18.37 4.19
C GLY A 128 -0.39 18.32 2.84
N LEU A 129 -1.53 17.62 2.71
CA LEU A 129 -2.23 17.36 1.44
C LEU A 129 -1.27 16.87 0.35
N ARG A 130 -0.24 16.10 0.73
CA ARG A 130 0.84 15.70 -0.19
C ARG A 130 0.33 14.79 -1.30
N ASP A 131 -0.70 14.00 -1.03
CA ASP A 131 -1.30 13.07 -1.99
C ASP A 131 -2.23 13.76 -2.99
N CYS A 132 -2.56 15.03 -2.74
CA CYS A 132 -3.35 15.86 -3.64
C CYS A 132 -2.48 16.61 -4.66
N ALA A 133 -1.16 16.58 -4.49
CA ALA A 133 -0.24 17.15 -5.47
C ALA A 133 0.04 16.14 -6.59
N PRO A 134 0.09 16.57 -7.85
CA PRO A 134 0.44 15.67 -8.94
C PRO A 134 1.90 15.22 -8.78
N TYR A 135 2.15 13.93 -9.07
CA TYR A 135 3.51 13.41 -9.13
C TYR A 135 4.18 13.85 -10.43
N GLU A 136 5.44 14.22 -10.35
CA GLU A 136 6.23 14.61 -11.52
C GLU A 136 6.52 13.42 -12.42
N THR A 137 6.49 12.20 -11.87
CA THR A 137 6.74 10.97 -12.63
C THR A 137 5.72 9.90 -12.28
N LEU A 138 5.09 9.34 -13.30
CA LEU A 138 4.30 8.12 -13.17
C LEU A 138 5.22 6.92 -13.40
N ARG A 139 5.36 6.09 -12.38
CA ARG A 139 6.09 4.82 -12.49
C ARG A 139 5.09 3.72 -12.77
N SER A 140 5.39 2.88 -13.75
CA SER A 140 4.58 1.72 -14.08
C SER A 140 5.45 0.55 -14.52
N ILE A 141 4.84 -0.61 -14.58
CA ILE A 141 5.45 -1.83 -15.09
C ILE A 141 4.77 -2.14 -16.43
N GLY A 142 5.57 -2.27 -17.49
CA GLY A 142 5.08 -2.53 -18.84
C GLY A 142 6.23 -2.66 -19.83
N THR A 143 5.90 -2.93 -21.07
CA THR A 143 6.85 -2.89 -22.19
C THR A 143 7.02 -1.46 -22.70
N GLU A 144 8.04 -1.21 -23.52
CA GLU A 144 8.26 0.10 -24.17
C GLU A 144 7.06 0.50 -25.02
N ASP A 145 6.43 -0.46 -25.69
CA ASP A 145 5.22 -0.23 -26.50
C ASP A 145 4.02 0.17 -25.64
N ASP A 146 3.86 -0.46 -24.46
CA ASP A 146 2.83 -0.07 -23.50
C ASP A 146 3.05 1.37 -23.03
N PHE A 147 4.29 1.75 -22.70
CA PHE A 147 4.61 3.11 -22.28
C PHE A 147 4.41 4.13 -23.38
N ALA A 148 4.77 3.79 -24.63
CA ALA A 148 4.52 4.66 -25.78
C ALA A 148 3.02 4.88 -26.01
N ALA A 149 2.22 3.82 -25.93
CA ALA A 149 0.76 3.90 -26.06
C ALA A 149 0.13 4.74 -24.94
N TRP A 150 0.51 4.49 -23.68
CA TRP A 150 0.01 5.24 -22.52
C TRP A 150 0.43 6.70 -22.55
N SER A 151 1.70 6.98 -22.89
CA SER A 151 2.20 8.35 -23.02
C SER A 151 1.46 9.12 -24.10
N GLY A 152 1.18 8.49 -25.24
CA GLY A 152 0.40 9.08 -26.32
C GLY A 152 -1.04 9.39 -25.92
N TYR A 153 -1.67 8.48 -25.15
CA TYR A 153 -3.06 8.64 -24.72
C TYR A 153 -3.23 9.67 -23.59
N LEU A 154 -2.36 9.60 -22.56
CA LEU A 154 -2.46 10.45 -21.38
C LEU A 154 -1.68 11.77 -21.51
N HIS A 155 -0.93 11.96 -22.60
CA HIS A 155 -0.06 13.11 -22.83
C HIS A 155 0.91 13.38 -21.66
N CYS A 156 1.36 12.32 -20.97
CA CYS A 156 2.35 12.38 -19.90
C CYS A 156 3.42 11.32 -20.11
N GLY A 157 4.62 11.56 -19.57
CA GLY A 157 5.69 10.58 -19.62
C GLY A 157 5.47 9.47 -18.59
N PHE A 158 5.79 8.24 -18.97
CA PHE A 158 5.87 7.10 -18.08
C PHE A 158 7.30 6.59 -18.04
N ASN A 159 7.81 6.35 -16.85
CA ASN A 159 9.09 5.68 -16.66
C ASN A 159 8.87 4.25 -16.19
N SER A 160 9.65 3.32 -16.71
CA SER A 160 9.69 1.99 -16.12
C SER A 160 10.23 2.06 -14.69
N ALA A 161 9.80 1.14 -13.83
CA ALA A 161 10.31 1.05 -12.48
C ALA A 161 11.84 0.86 -12.44
N ALA A 162 12.41 0.23 -13.48
CA ALA A 162 13.84 0.00 -13.62
C ALA A 162 14.63 1.28 -13.98
N ASN A 163 14.02 2.23 -14.69
CA ASN A 163 14.68 3.46 -15.16
C ASN A 163 14.30 4.68 -14.32
N ALA A 164 13.84 4.45 -13.11
CA ALA A 164 13.42 5.49 -12.19
C ALA A 164 14.60 6.40 -11.80
N GLY A 165 14.87 7.41 -12.58
CA GLY A 165 15.91 8.42 -12.33
C GLY A 165 16.54 9.01 -13.57
N GLU A 166 16.40 8.37 -14.73
CA GLU A 166 17.12 8.80 -15.95
C GLU A 166 16.31 9.74 -16.86
N ASP A 167 14.98 9.62 -16.89
CA ASP A 167 14.16 10.46 -17.76
C ASP A 167 13.13 11.26 -16.98
N THR A 168 13.22 12.57 -17.08
CA THR A 168 12.14 13.46 -16.68
C THR A 168 11.00 13.33 -17.70
N PRO A 169 9.78 12.98 -17.27
CA PRO A 169 8.67 12.90 -18.19
C PRO A 169 8.44 14.25 -18.88
N TYR A 170 8.18 14.19 -20.17
CA TYR A 170 7.84 15.38 -20.91
C TYR A 170 6.43 15.84 -20.55
N TYR A 171 6.35 16.98 -19.87
CA TYR A 171 5.09 17.67 -19.65
C TYR A 171 4.98 18.85 -20.60
N SER A 172 3.80 19.03 -21.19
CA SER A 172 3.50 20.23 -21.94
C SER A 172 3.59 21.48 -21.03
N PRO A 173 3.85 22.67 -21.58
CA PRO A 173 3.84 23.92 -20.80
C PRO A 173 2.54 24.12 -20.01
N TYR A 174 1.40 23.68 -20.57
CA TYR A 174 0.10 23.73 -19.93
C TYR A 174 0.05 22.82 -18.69
N GLN A 175 0.51 21.56 -18.82
CA GLN A 175 0.55 20.62 -17.69
C GLN A 175 1.47 21.14 -16.57
N LYS A 176 2.64 21.71 -16.92
CA LYS A 176 3.54 22.34 -15.94
C LYS A 176 2.86 23.48 -15.19
N ALA A 177 2.11 24.31 -15.88
CA ALA A 177 1.36 25.40 -15.27
C ALA A 177 0.27 24.88 -14.32
N VAL A 178 -0.50 23.86 -14.75
CA VAL A 178 -1.52 23.21 -13.91
C VAL A 178 -0.89 22.60 -12.66
N PHE A 179 0.22 21.88 -12.80
CA PHE A 179 0.93 21.30 -11.65
C PHE A 179 1.44 22.35 -10.67
N ALA A 180 1.99 23.46 -11.18
CA ALA A 180 2.44 24.57 -10.33
C ALA A 180 1.27 25.19 -9.53
N VAL A 181 0.12 25.38 -10.18
CA VAL A 181 -1.10 25.87 -9.50
C VAL A 181 -1.59 24.87 -8.44
N MET A 182 -1.65 23.58 -8.77
CA MET A 182 -2.06 22.55 -7.83
C MET A 182 -1.11 22.44 -6.63
N GLN A 183 0.20 22.48 -6.85
CA GLN A 183 1.18 22.47 -5.77
C GLN A 183 1.07 23.73 -4.89
N GLY A 184 0.86 24.89 -5.50
CA GLY A 184 0.61 26.12 -4.76
C GLY A 184 -0.65 26.04 -3.90
N TRP A 185 -1.72 25.54 -4.48
CA TRP A 185 -3.01 25.33 -3.79
C TRP A 185 -2.88 24.36 -2.61
N THR A 186 -2.27 23.19 -2.81
CA THR A 186 -2.11 22.21 -1.73
C THR A 186 -1.27 22.77 -0.57
N ARG A 187 -0.23 23.58 -0.84
CA ARG A 187 0.55 24.25 0.21
C ARG A 187 -0.28 25.25 1.01
N VAL A 188 -1.04 26.10 0.32
CA VAL A 188 -1.91 27.08 0.97
C VAL A 188 -2.99 26.38 1.81
N CYS A 189 -3.66 25.41 1.23
CA CYS A 189 -4.69 24.63 1.95
C CYS A 189 -4.13 23.88 3.16
N SER A 190 -2.94 23.30 3.04
CA SER A 190 -2.26 22.63 4.17
C SER A 190 -1.96 23.59 5.32
N ILE A 191 -1.48 24.79 5.02
CA ILE A 191 -1.25 25.84 6.03
C ILE A 191 -2.55 26.26 6.69
N LEU A 192 -3.59 26.52 5.89
CA LEU A 192 -4.90 26.92 6.41
C LEU A 192 -5.53 25.84 7.29
N LEU A 193 -5.44 24.57 6.85
CA LEU A 193 -5.90 23.42 7.62
C LEU A 193 -5.17 23.32 8.96
N THR A 194 -3.84 23.36 8.93
CA THR A 194 -3.02 23.27 10.14
C THR A 194 -3.33 24.41 11.12
N VAL A 195 -3.39 25.64 10.62
CA VAL A 195 -3.74 26.81 11.44
C VAL A 195 -5.17 26.69 11.98
N GLY A 196 -6.13 26.27 11.14
CA GLY A 196 -7.51 26.09 11.55
C GLY A 196 -7.65 25.05 12.68
N VAL A 197 -6.99 23.92 12.55
CA VAL A 197 -6.95 22.88 13.59
C VAL A 197 -6.32 23.39 14.88
N LEU A 198 -5.18 24.09 14.81
CA LEU A 198 -4.53 24.67 15.98
C LEU A 198 -5.43 25.71 16.66
N CYS A 199 -6.06 26.59 15.89
CA CYS A 199 -7.02 27.55 16.42
C CYS A 199 -8.20 26.87 17.10
N ALA A 200 -8.78 25.83 16.48
CA ALA A 200 -9.88 25.08 17.05
C ALA A 200 -9.48 24.43 18.41
N VAL A 201 -8.32 23.80 18.48
CA VAL A 201 -7.80 23.19 19.71
C VAL A 201 -7.57 24.27 20.78
N LEU A 202 -6.94 25.38 20.41
CA LEU A 202 -6.66 26.47 21.35
C LEU A 202 -7.94 27.12 21.89
N CYS A 203 -8.93 27.33 21.03
CA CYS A 203 -10.24 27.85 21.44
C CYS A 203 -10.92 26.91 22.44
N GLN A 204 -10.90 25.61 22.15
CA GLN A 204 -11.49 24.62 23.04
C GLN A 204 -10.73 24.51 24.38
N LEU A 205 -9.40 24.56 24.35
CA LEU A 205 -8.58 24.59 25.56
C LEU A 205 -8.83 25.85 26.40
N ALA A 206 -9.04 27.00 25.75
CA ALA A 206 -9.35 28.25 26.44
C ALA A 206 -10.68 28.19 27.22
N GLU A 207 -11.63 27.38 26.76
CA GLU A 207 -12.88 27.15 27.49
C GLU A 207 -12.71 26.32 28.77
N LEU A 208 -11.65 25.51 28.86
CA LEU A 208 -11.33 24.73 30.04
C LEU A 208 -10.70 25.54 31.15
N LEU A 209 -10.27 26.79 30.88
CA LEU A 209 -9.67 27.65 31.89
C LEU A 209 -10.65 27.99 33.01
N PRO A 210 -10.20 27.98 34.30
CA PRO A 210 -11.10 28.11 35.48
C PRO A 210 -11.93 29.38 35.48
N LYS A 211 -11.45 30.45 34.83
CA LYS A 211 -12.17 31.75 34.72
C LYS A 211 -13.34 31.71 33.73
N ARG A 212 -13.36 30.74 32.79
CA ARG A 212 -14.41 30.58 31.77
C ARG A 212 -15.20 29.28 31.93
N ARG A 213 -14.95 28.52 33.00
CA ARG A 213 -15.58 27.23 33.24
C ARG A 213 -17.09 27.38 33.37
N GLN A 214 -17.77 27.36 32.23
CA GLN A 214 -19.21 27.24 32.16
C GLN A 214 -19.62 25.81 32.55
N LYS A 215 -20.86 25.68 33.06
CA LYS A 215 -21.44 24.35 33.32
C LYS A 215 -21.33 23.50 32.05
N CYS A 216 -20.93 22.24 32.22
CA CYS A 216 -20.81 21.27 31.13
C CYS A 216 -22.17 21.16 30.42
N THR A 217 -22.33 21.84 29.30
CA THR A 217 -23.54 21.84 28.48
C THR A 217 -23.29 21.08 27.19
N ALA A 218 -24.34 20.66 26.50
CA ALA A 218 -24.18 20.03 25.17
C ALA A 218 -23.38 20.92 24.20
N GLN A 219 -23.51 22.25 24.34
CA GLN A 219 -22.76 23.20 23.50
C GLN A 219 -21.26 23.15 23.70
N THR A 220 -20.78 22.77 24.89
CA THR A 220 -19.34 22.60 25.16
C THR A 220 -18.83 21.20 24.87
N VAL A 221 -19.67 20.18 25.00
CA VAL A 221 -19.27 18.77 24.83
C VAL A 221 -19.26 18.35 23.35
N VAL A 222 -20.27 18.77 22.57
CA VAL A 222 -20.42 18.37 21.17
C VAL A 222 -19.20 18.74 20.30
N PRO A 223 -18.64 19.98 20.36
CA PRO A 223 -17.44 20.31 19.59
C PRO A 223 -16.22 19.44 19.94
N TRP A 224 -16.05 19.08 21.23
CA TRP A 224 -15.00 18.18 21.65
C TRP A 224 -15.17 16.77 21.09
N LEU A 225 -16.38 16.22 21.12
CA LEU A 225 -16.68 14.91 20.57
C LEU A 225 -16.45 14.88 19.05
N LEU A 226 -16.86 15.94 18.35
CA LEU A 226 -16.59 16.04 16.92
C LEU A 226 -15.10 16.14 16.61
N LEU A 227 -14.36 17.01 17.32
CA LEU A 227 -12.94 17.18 17.12
C LEU A 227 -12.18 15.88 17.37
N PHE A 228 -12.40 15.24 18.53
CA PHE A 228 -11.75 13.98 18.87
C PHE A 228 -12.22 12.82 17.98
N GLY A 229 -13.49 12.84 17.57
CA GLY A 229 -14.03 11.83 16.64
C GLY A 229 -13.34 11.90 15.28
N ILE A 230 -13.26 13.08 14.67
CA ILE A 230 -12.62 13.28 13.37
C ILE A 230 -11.12 12.92 13.47
N PHE A 231 -10.40 13.45 14.47
CA PHE A 231 -9.00 13.12 14.67
C PHE A 231 -8.78 11.64 14.93
N GLY A 232 -9.63 11.03 15.76
CA GLY A 232 -9.55 9.62 16.08
C GLY A 232 -9.75 8.74 14.85
N ILE A 233 -10.72 9.06 14.01
CA ILE A 233 -10.99 8.34 12.74
C ILE A 233 -9.80 8.51 11.79
N ALA A 234 -9.29 9.73 11.61
CA ALA A 234 -8.14 10.00 10.73
C ALA A 234 -6.90 9.23 11.21
N LEU A 235 -6.59 9.30 12.50
CA LEU A 235 -5.45 8.61 13.09
C LEU A 235 -5.59 7.09 13.01
N LEU A 236 -6.78 6.56 13.30
CA LEU A 236 -7.07 5.13 13.20
C LEU A 236 -6.89 4.63 11.75
N ARG A 237 -7.37 5.42 10.78
CA ARG A 237 -7.21 5.09 9.36
C ARG A 237 -5.73 5.08 8.95
N CYS A 238 -4.97 6.09 9.33
CA CYS A 238 -3.51 6.11 9.10
C CYS A 238 -2.82 4.90 9.76
N ALA A 239 -3.20 4.55 11.00
CA ALA A 239 -2.64 3.41 11.70
C ALA A 239 -2.98 2.07 11.03
N MET A 240 -4.20 1.91 10.53
CA MET A 240 -4.60 0.70 9.79
C MET A 240 -3.80 0.55 8.49
N ILE A 241 -3.65 1.62 7.73
CA ILE A 241 -2.87 1.61 6.48
C ILE A 241 -1.40 1.32 6.80
N ALA A 242 -0.82 2.03 7.75
CA ALA A 242 0.57 1.84 8.19
C ALA A 242 0.81 0.39 8.66
N PHE A 243 -0.12 -0.20 9.41
CA PHE A 243 0.00 -1.58 9.85
C PHE A 243 0.00 -2.57 8.67
N VAL A 244 -0.88 -2.39 7.69
CA VAL A 244 -0.93 -3.24 6.49
C VAL A 244 0.36 -3.10 5.68
N GLU A 245 0.83 -1.87 5.46
CA GLU A 245 2.06 -1.62 4.69
C GLU A 245 3.29 -2.25 5.37
N VAL A 246 3.45 -2.03 6.66
CA VAL A 246 4.58 -2.57 7.43
C VAL A 246 4.52 -4.09 7.53
N SER A 247 3.35 -4.66 7.81
CA SER A 247 3.24 -6.10 8.08
C SER A 247 3.21 -6.96 6.81
N SER A 248 2.60 -6.45 5.72
CA SER A 248 2.35 -7.26 4.51
C SER A 248 3.30 -6.96 3.38
N PHE A 249 3.72 -5.70 3.22
CA PHE A 249 4.55 -5.28 2.09
C PHE A 249 5.96 -4.86 2.48
N GLY A 250 6.17 -4.41 3.72
CA GLY A 250 7.45 -3.91 4.21
C GLY A 250 7.90 -2.61 3.56
N ILE A 251 6.98 -1.92 2.90
CA ILE A 251 7.18 -0.60 2.31
C ILE A 251 6.72 0.48 3.29
N GLY A 252 7.11 1.70 3.02
CA GLY A 252 6.68 2.86 3.82
C GLY A 252 5.24 3.27 3.53
N THR A 253 4.92 4.49 3.87
CA THR A 253 3.57 5.05 3.74
C THR A 253 3.07 5.02 2.30
N SER A 254 1.98 4.30 2.05
CA SER A 254 1.30 4.31 0.75
C SER A 254 0.33 5.48 0.68
N THR A 255 0.73 6.52 -0.05
CA THR A 255 -0.04 7.76 -0.17
C THR A 255 -1.37 7.54 -0.88
N MET A 256 -1.43 6.60 -1.83
CA MET A 256 -2.66 6.28 -2.56
C MET A 256 -3.82 5.89 -1.64
N TYR A 257 -3.55 5.14 -0.57
CA TYR A 257 -4.58 4.72 0.38
C TYR A 257 -4.93 5.81 1.40
N LEU A 258 -4.05 6.80 1.59
CA LEU A 258 -4.30 7.93 2.47
C LEU A 258 -5.28 8.94 1.87
N ALA A 259 -5.46 8.95 0.55
CA ALA A 259 -6.41 9.84 -0.12
C ALA A 259 -7.84 9.76 0.44
N THR A 260 -8.21 8.61 1.02
CA THR A 260 -9.51 8.39 1.67
C THR A 260 -9.67 9.12 3.01
N VAL A 261 -8.60 9.67 3.58
CA VAL A 261 -8.61 10.42 4.85
C VAL A 261 -8.83 11.92 4.62
N HIS A 262 -8.51 12.42 3.44
CA HIS A 262 -8.59 13.86 3.12
C HIS A 262 -9.99 14.48 3.25
N PRO A 263 -11.12 13.79 3.02
CA PRO A 263 -12.43 14.38 3.22
C PRO A 263 -12.83 14.64 4.68
N LEU A 264 -12.06 14.09 5.63
CA LEU A 264 -12.32 14.24 7.08
C LEU A 264 -11.68 15.51 7.62
#